data_56d62ce3dd78f403e6f930c054eb4655
#
_entry.id   56d62ce3dd78f403e6f930c054eb4655
#
_cell.length_a   1.000
_cell.length_b   1.000
_cell.length_c   1.000
_cell.angle_alpha   90.00
_cell.angle_beta   90.00
_cell.angle_gamma   90.00
#
_symmetry.space_group_name_H-M   'P 1'
#
loop_
_entity.id
_entity.type
_entity.pdbx_description
1 polymer ?
#
loop_
_entity_poly.entity_id
_entity_poly.type
_entity_poly.pdbx_seq_one_letter_code
_entity_poly.pdbx_strand_id
1 'polypeptide(L)'
;HIFKYIDEQIELAKQGKEAYIGFKCNSVTSKKMIDKLIEASQEGVQIDMVVRGICCLIPGVEGATENIRVLSIVGRYLEHSRIYIFGKNNPTVYISSADLMTRNLERRVEVAAPVLDEKLKHKLLTMFDCMLRDNVKACSLENNGKYKRIKNKNREMNSQEYFFKNDVK
;
A
#
# COMPACT_ATOMS: atom_id res chain seq x y z
N HIS A 1 0.62 14.42 -9.63
CA HIS A 1 1.56 14.51 -8.50
C HIS A 1 2.02 13.12 -8.00
N ILE A 2 1.13 12.13 -7.85
CA ILE A 2 1.49 10.79 -7.32
C ILE A 2 2.57 10.08 -8.15
N PHE A 3 2.50 10.17 -9.49
CA PHE A 3 3.50 9.58 -10.39
C PHE A 3 4.90 10.14 -10.15
N LYS A 4 5.04 11.44 -9.87
CA LYS A 4 6.31 12.07 -9.54
C LYS A 4 6.98 11.41 -8.32
N TYR A 5 6.22 11.11 -7.25
CA TYR A 5 6.77 10.43 -6.08
C TYR A 5 7.17 8.99 -6.38
N ILE A 6 6.47 8.30 -7.28
CA ILE A 6 6.88 6.97 -7.74
C ILE A 6 8.18 7.08 -8.54
N ASP A 7 8.29 8.07 -9.45
CA ASP A 7 9.52 8.33 -10.23
C ASP A 7 10.71 8.63 -9.31
N GLU A 8 10.51 9.41 -8.25
CA GLU A 8 11.56 9.67 -7.24
C GLU A 8 12.04 8.39 -6.56
N GLN A 9 11.14 7.45 -6.26
CA GLN A 9 11.54 6.15 -5.69
C GLN A 9 12.28 5.27 -6.71
N ILE A 10 11.86 5.29 -7.97
CA ILE A 10 12.56 4.60 -9.07
C ILE A 10 14.01 5.12 -9.18
N GLU A 11 14.21 6.44 -9.18
CA GLU A 11 15.54 7.03 -9.27
C GLU A 11 16.42 6.71 -8.04
N LEU A 12 15.84 6.62 -6.84
CA LEU A 12 16.57 6.16 -5.65
C LEU A 12 17.02 4.70 -5.79
N ALA A 13 16.14 3.82 -6.27
CA ALA A 13 16.44 2.41 -6.48
C ALA A 13 17.57 2.23 -7.53
N LYS A 14 17.52 2.94 -8.65
CA LYS A 14 18.58 2.96 -9.67
C LYS A 14 19.94 3.40 -9.12
N GLN A 15 19.95 4.24 -8.09
CA GLN A 15 21.16 4.66 -7.39
C GLN A 15 21.63 3.66 -6.33
N GLY A 16 20.99 2.49 -6.21
CA GLY A 16 21.28 1.49 -5.17
C GLY A 16 20.86 1.91 -3.76
N LYS A 17 20.00 2.94 -3.62
CA LYS A 17 19.45 3.39 -2.35
C LYS A 17 18.16 2.67 -2.00
N GLU A 18 17.83 2.60 -0.71
CA GLU A 18 16.55 2.06 -0.27
C GLU A 18 15.38 2.90 -0.82
N ALA A 19 14.50 2.23 -1.56
CA ALA A 19 13.30 2.82 -2.13
C ALA A 19 12.06 2.02 -1.71
N TYR A 20 10.99 2.75 -1.37
CA TYR A 20 9.78 2.12 -0.82
C TYR A 20 8.54 2.88 -1.21
N ILE A 21 7.48 2.12 -1.52
CA ILE A 21 6.13 2.64 -1.75
C ILE A 21 5.13 1.83 -0.91
N GLY A 22 4.29 2.52 -0.15
CA GLY A 22 3.18 1.94 0.58
C GLY A 22 1.84 2.51 0.12
N PHE A 23 0.90 1.66 -0.26
CA PHE A 23 -0.46 2.09 -0.61
C PHE A 23 -1.51 1.35 0.21
N LYS A 24 -2.31 2.07 0.97
CA LYS A 24 -3.61 1.59 1.41
C LYS A 24 -4.70 2.28 0.59
N CYS A 25 -5.52 1.50 -0.07
CA CYS A 25 -6.63 2.01 -0.89
C CYS A 25 -7.77 0.99 -0.99
N ASN A 26 -8.87 1.38 -1.65
CA ASN A 26 -9.97 0.43 -1.83
C ASN A 26 -9.81 -0.38 -3.12
N SER A 27 -9.35 0.25 -4.22
CA SER A 27 -9.27 -0.42 -5.52
C SER A 27 -8.09 0.05 -6.35
N VAL A 28 -7.56 -0.86 -7.18
CA VAL A 28 -6.45 -0.65 -8.12
C VAL A 28 -6.88 -1.16 -9.49
N THR A 29 -7.30 -0.25 -10.38
CA THR A 29 -7.80 -0.61 -11.71
C THR A 29 -7.24 0.29 -12.83
N SER A 30 -6.46 1.32 -12.50
CA SER A 30 -5.82 2.18 -13.50
C SER A 30 -4.66 1.46 -14.16
N LYS A 31 -4.78 1.16 -15.45
CA LYS A 31 -3.69 0.55 -16.23
C LYS A 31 -2.41 1.36 -16.13
N LYS A 32 -2.49 2.68 -16.30
CA LYS A 32 -1.34 3.60 -16.20
C LYS A 32 -0.64 3.52 -14.84
N MET A 33 -1.40 3.38 -13.75
CA MET A 33 -0.84 3.21 -12.41
C MET A 33 -0.19 1.83 -12.26
N ILE A 34 -0.84 0.78 -12.75
CA ILE A 34 -0.32 -0.59 -12.70
C ILE A 34 1.00 -0.67 -13.48
N ASP A 35 1.05 -0.13 -14.71
CA ASP A 35 2.27 -0.11 -15.53
C ASP A 35 3.42 0.63 -14.79
N LYS A 36 3.12 1.75 -14.12
CA LYS A 36 4.11 2.50 -13.34
C LYS A 36 4.60 1.74 -12.10
N LEU A 37 3.74 0.97 -11.43
CA LEU A 37 4.14 0.12 -10.31
C LEU A 37 4.98 -1.08 -10.76
N ILE A 38 4.69 -1.64 -11.94
CA ILE A 38 5.52 -2.67 -12.57
C ILE A 38 6.91 -2.12 -12.85
N GLU A 39 7.01 -0.95 -13.49
CA GLU A 39 8.29 -0.26 -13.73
C GLU A 39 9.07 -0.07 -12.41
N ALA A 40 8.41 0.43 -11.37
CA ALA A 40 9.04 0.63 -10.06
C ALA A 40 9.55 -0.69 -9.45
N SER A 41 8.77 -1.77 -9.55
CA SER A 41 9.17 -3.09 -9.08
C SER A 41 10.39 -3.63 -9.84
N GLN A 42 10.41 -3.48 -11.17
CA GLN A 42 11.53 -3.90 -12.02
C GLN A 42 12.84 -3.17 -11.68
N GLU A 43 12.75 -1.91 -11.24
CA GLU A 43 13.90 -1.13 -10.79
C GLU A 43 14.27 -1.38 -9.30
N GLY A 44 13.62 -2.35 -8.64
CA GLY A 44 13.95 -2.78 -7.28
C GLY A 44 13.24 -2.04 -6.15
N VAL A 45 12.25 -1.19 -6.45
CA VAL A 45 11.44 -0.53 -5.43
C VAL A 45 10.59 -1.55 -4.69
N GLN A 46 10.66 -1.60 -3.36
CA GLN A 46 9.79 -2.44 -2.54
C GLN A 46 8.41 -1.79 -2.41
N ILE A 47 7.35 -2.54 -2.73
CA ILE A 47 5.98 -2.01 -2.78
C ILE A 47 5.05 -2.87 -1.93
N ASP A 48 4.47 -2.29 -0.90
CA ASP A 48 3.44 -2.92 -0.07
C ASP A 48 2.08 -2.27 -0.31
N MET A 49 1.07 -3.09 -0.56
CA MET A 49 -0.28 -2.61 -0.82
C MET A 49 -1.30 -3.30 0.09
N VAL A 50 -2.21 -2.52 0.68
CA VAL A 50 -3.40 -3.02 1.37
C VAL A 50 -4.62 -2.59 0.57
N VAL A 51 -5.24 -3.54 -0.16
CA VAL A 51 -6.33 -3.29 -1.09
C VAL A 51 -7.53 -4.17 -0.72
N ARG A 52 -8.63 -3.55 -0.25
CA ARG A 52 -9.79 -4.32 0.23
C ARG A 52 -10.78 -4.74 -0.85
N GLY A 53 -10.75 -4.11 -2.02
CA GLY A 53 -11.68 -4.33 -3.14
C GLY A 53 -10.95 -4.85 -4.38
N ILE A 54 -11.33 -4.33 -5.55
CA ILE A 54 -10.81 -4.80 -6.83
C ILE A 54 -9.31 -4.44 -6.97
N CYS A 55 -8.49 -5.44 -7.25
CA CYS A 55 -7.09 -5.28 -7.59
C CYS A 55 -6.80 -5.96 -8.93
N CYS A 56 -6.53 -5.17 -9.98
CA CYS A 56 -6.15 -5.68 -11.30
C CYS A 56 -4.63 -5.88 -11.45
N LEU A 57 -3.83 -5.52 -10.43
CA LEU A 57 -2.42 -5.81 -10.38
C LEU A 57 -2.20 -7.21 -9.82
N ILE A 58 -1.40 -8.04 -10.49
CA ILE A 58 -0.96 -9.36 -10.01
C ILE A 58 0.45 -9.20 -9.41
N PRO A 59 0.63 -9.43 -8.11
CA PRO A 59 1.94 -9.33 -7.44
C PRO A 59 2.77 -10.60 -7.61
N GLY A 60 4.08 -10.51 -7.33
CA GLY A 60 4.98 -11.67 -7.23
C GLY A 60 5.26 -12.39 -8.55
N VAL A 61 5.09 -11.71 -9.68
CA VAL A 61 5.46 -12.22 -11.01
C VAL A 61 6.93 -11.90 -11.26
N GLU A 62 7.75 -12.94 -11.48
CA GLU A 62 9.18 -12.82 -11.77
C GLU A 62 9.45 -11.88 -12.96
N GLY A 63 10.43 -11.00 -12.80
CA GLY A 63 10.80 -10.00 -13.79
C GLY A 63 9.80 -8.86 -14.02
N ALA A 64 8.71 -8.81 -13.24
CA ALA A 64 7.69 -7.77 -13.37
C ALA A 64 7.25 -7.19 -12.01
N THR A 65 6.63 -7.99 -11.17
CA THR A 65 6.03 -7.53 -9.90
C THR A 65 6.57 -8.26 -8.68
N GLU A 66 7.75 -8.82 -8.77
CA GLU A 66 8.39 -9.62 -7.71
C GLU A 66 8.61 -8.84 -6.41
N ASN A 67 8.78 -7.52 -6.50
CA ASN A 67 8.94 -6.62 -5.37
C ASN A 67 7.61 -6.02 -4.88
N ILE A 68 6.47 -6.50 -5.39
CA ILE A 68 5.15 -6.04 -4.98
C ILE A 68 4.45 -7.09 -4.12
N ARG A 69 3.96 -6.68 -2.97
CA ARG A 69 3.09 -7.48 -2.10
C ARG A 69 1.73 -6.81 -1.99
N VAL A 70 0.66 -7.57 -2.16
CA VAL A 70 -0.72 -7.09 -2.01
C VAL A 70 -1.44 -7.90 -0.96
N LEU A 71 -1.96 -7.21 0.06
CA LEU A 71 -2.81 -7.78 1.10
C LEU A 71 -4.24 -7.25 0.97
N SER A 72 -5.21 -8.06 1.35
CA SER A 72 -6.60 -7.64 1.50
C SER A 72 -7.08 -7.94 2.91
N ILE A 73 -7.64 -6.92 3.58
CA ILE A 73 -8.21 -7.05 4.91
C ILE A 73 -9.69 -6.73 4.81
N VAL A 74 -10.53 -7.76 5.04
CA VAL A 74 -11.97 -7.65 5.15
C VAL A 74 -12.39 -8.22 6.50
N GLY A 75 -12.93 -7.37 7.34
CA GLY A 75 -13.28 -7.74 8.71
C GLY A 75 -14.58 -7.08 9.18
N ARG A 76 -14.67 -6.84 10.48
CA ARG A 76 -15.86 -6.26 11.13
C ARG A 76 -16.11 -4.80 10.69
N TYR A 77 -15.03 -4.03 10.49
CA TYR A 77 -15.11 -2.62 10.17
C TYR A 77 -14.76 -2.37 8.70
N LEU A 78 -15.34 -1.29 8.13
CA LEU A 78 -15.06 -0.87 6.78
C LEU A 78 -13.68 -0.21 6.70
N GLU A 79 -12.79 -0.78 5.89
CA GLU A 79 -11.45 -0.26 5.62
C GLU A 79 -11.48 0.77 4.48
N HIS A 80 -11.98 1.99 4.73
CA HIS A 80 -12.20 2.99 3.68
C HIS A 80 -11.11 4.07 3.59
N SER A 81 -10.14 4.09 4.47
CA SER A 81 -9.02 5.04 4.45
C SER A 81 -8.09 4.81 3.24
N ARG A 82 -7.47 5.87 2.74
CA ARG A 82 -6.40 5.80 1.76
C ARG A 82 -5.18 6.50 2.33
N ILE A 83 -4.08 5.78 2.34
CA ILE A 83 -2.79 6.26 2.83
C ILE A 83 -1.77 5.96 1.74
N TYR A 84 -0.96 6.96 1.38
CA TYR A 84 0.11 6.83 0.41
C TYR A 84 1.43 7.18 1.10
N ILE A 85 2.42 6.31 0.95
CA ILE A 85 3.71 6.39 1.61
C ILE A 85 4.80 6.29 0.53
N PHE A 86 5.74 7.23 0.53
CA PHE A 86 6.87 7.25 -0.39
C PHE A 86 8.16 7.43 0.38
N GLY A 87 9.10 6.49 0.25
CA GLY A 87 10.35 6.43 0.98
C GLY A 87 10.27 5.60 2.27
N LYS A 88 11.43 5.19 2.80
CA LYS A 88 11.54 4.30 3.96
C LYS A 88 12.00 5.02 5.23
N ASN A 89 13.13 5.72 5.18
CA ASN A 89 13.76 6.30 6.37
C ASN A 89 13.16 7.66 6.80
N ASN A 90 12.67 8.45 5.87
CA ASN A 90 11.93 9.70 6.11
C ASN A 90 10.80 9.81 5.09
N PRO A 91 9.75 9.00 5.25
CA PRO A 91 8.72 8.90 4.23
C PRO A 91 7.87 10.17 4.13
N THR A 92 7.50 10.49 2.90
CA THR A 92 6.41 11.43 2.63
C THR A 92 5.10 10.64 2.71
N VAL A 93 4.17 11.11 3.55
CA VAL A 93 2.89 10.43 3.80
C VAL A 93 1.74 11.33 3.43
N TYR A 94 0.76 10.76 2.70
CA TYR A 94 -0.49 11.43 2.33
C TYR A 94 -1.69 10.66 2.83
N ILE A 95 -2.73 11.37 3.23
CA ILE A 95 -4.10 10.85 3.29
C ILE A 95 -4.84 11.33 2.05
N SER A 96 -5.66 10.46 1.44
CA SER A 96 -6.30 10.76 0.17
C SER A 96 -7.77 10.34 0.11
N SER A 97 -8.54 11.02 -0.73
CA SER A 97 -9.87 10.58 -1.15
C SER A 97 -9.83 9.63 -2.35
N ALA A 98 -8.73 9.62 -3.11
CA ALA A 98 -8.59 8.85 -4.35
C ALA A 98 -8.27 7.36 -4.09
N ASP A 99 -8.87 6.51 -4.91
CA ASP A 99 -8.37 5.17 -5.17
C ASP A 99 -7.45 5.18 -6.40
N LEU A 100 -6.71 4.10 -6.63
CA LEU A 100 -5.82 3.96 -7.78
C LEU A 100 -6.62 3.47 -9.02
N MET A 101 -7.69 4.21 -9.33
CA MET A 101 -8.61 3.95 -10.44
C MET A 101 -8.53 5.08 -11.47
N THR A 102 -8.70 4.76 -12.74
CA THR A 102 -8.67 5.75 -13.84
C THR A 102 -9.62 6.93 -13.58
N ARG A 103 -10.83 6.66 -13.10
CA ARG A 103 -11.82 7.73 -12.80
C ARG A 103 -11.34 8.67 -11.68
N ASN A 104 -10.63 8.16 -10.67
CA ASN A 104 -10.12 8.97 -9.56
C ASN A 104 -8.89 9.78 -10.00
N LEU A 105 -7.99 9.17 -10.79
CA LEU A 105 -6.73 9.79 -11.18
C LEU A 105 -6.86 10.79 -12.33
N GLU A 106 -7.91 10.65 -13.18
CA GLU A 106 -8.02 11.40 -14.44
C GLU A 106 -9.34 12.16 -14.62
N ARG A 107 -10.41 11.79 -13.92
CA ARG A 107 -11.77 12.31 -14.20
C ARG A 107 -12.47 12.98 -13.02
N ARG A 108 -11.96 12.80 -11.82
CA ARG A 108 -12.52 13.38 -10.59
C ARG A 108 -11.59 14.41 -10.00
N VAL A 109 -12.17 15.36 -9.29
CA VAL A 109 -11.42 16.20 -8.37
C VAL A 109 -11.27 15.42 -7.07
N GLU A 110 -10.05 15.02 -6.78
CA GLU A 110 -9.70 14.28 -5.57
C GLU A 110 -8.67 15.07 -4.76
N VAL A 111 -8.67 14.84 -3.46
CA VAL A 111 -7.76 15.51 -2.53
C VAL A 111 -6.72 14.51 -2.03
N ALA A 112 -5.46 14.90 -2.05
CA ALA A 112 -4.38 14.24 -1.34
C ALA A 112 -3.68 15.27 -0.47
N ALA A 113 -3.82 15.14 0.85
CA ALA A 113 -3.24 16.06 1.83
C ALA A 113 -1.96 15.46 2.41
N PRO A 114 -0.80 16.16 2.32
CA PRO A 114 0.41 15.72 2.97
C PRO A 114 0.27 15.79 4.49
N VAL A 115 0.79 14.80 5.18
CA VAL A 115 0.83 14.78 6.64
C VAL A 115 2.17 15.32 7.09
N LEU A 116 2.19 16.59 7.54
CA LEU A 116 3.41 17.30 7.91
C LEU A 116 3.80 17.12 9.38
N ASP A 117 2.82 16.87 10.26
CA ASP A 117 3.07 16.63 11.67
C ASP A 117 3.70 15.25 11.87
N GLU A 118 4.88 15.22 12.48
CA GLU A 118 5.66 13.97 12.65
C GLU A 118 4.96 12.94 13.54
N LYS A 119 4.16 13.38 14.53
CA LYS A 119 3.41 12.46 15.41
C LYS A 119 2.28 11.80 14.63
N LEU A 120 1.54 12.57 13.83
CA LEU A 120 0.48 12.04 12.99
C LEU A 120 1.03 11.15 11.87
N LYS A 121 2.16 11.51 11.29
CA LYS A 121 2.89 10.69 10.32
C LYS A 121 3.25 9.34 10.93
N HIS A 122 3.87 9.35 12.12
CA HIS A 122 4.23 8.13 12.84
C HIS A 122 3.00 7.26 13.14
N LYS A 123 1.88 7.85 13.56
CA LYS A 123 0.63 7.10 13.76
C LYS A 123 0.16 6.40 12.49
N LEU A 124 0.14 7.09 11.35
CA LEU A 124 -0.26 6.49 10.06
C LEU A 124 0.67 5.37 9.61
N LEU A 125 1.98 5.54 9.79
CA LEU A 125 2.97 4.49 9.51
C LEU A 125 2.77 3.27 10.42
N THR A 126 2.51 3.49 11.70
CA THR A 126 2.20 2.41 12.66
C THR A 126 0.92 1.69 12.28
N MET A 127 -0.13 2.43 11.87
CA MET A 127 -1.38 1.83 11.39
C MET A 127 -1.15 0.97 10.14
N PHE A 128 -0.40 1.47 9.19
CA PHE A 128 -0.08 0.74 7.96
C PHE A 128 0.74 -0.54 8.26
N ASP A 129 1.76 -0.44 9.11
CA ASP A 129 2.56 -1.59 9.54
C ASP A 129 1.72 -2.64 10.29
N CYS A 130 0.81 -2.22 11.17
CA CYS A 130 -0.14 -3.14 11.82
C CYS A 130 -0.99 -3.91 10.80
N MET A 131 -1.47 -3.24 9.74
CA MET A 131 -2.21 -3.89 8.67
C MET A 131 -1.35 -4.89 7.89
N LEU A 132 -0.09 -4.55 7.61
CA LEU A 132 0.85 -5.45 6.92
C LEU A 132 1.19 -6.70 7.75
N ARG A 133 1.08 -6.62 9.07
CA ARG A 133 1.32 -7.73 10.01
C ARG A 133 0.05 -8.51 10.37
N ASP A 134 -1.13 -8.10 9.91
CA ASP A 134 -2.38 -8.83 10.18
C ASP A 134 -2.29 -10.26 9.64
N ASN A 135 -2.41 -11.24 10.54
CA ASN A 135 -2.38 -12.67 10.21
C ASN A 135 -3.68 -13.39 10.64
N VAL A 136 -4.70 -12.62 11.04
CA VAL A 136 -6.01 -13.15 11.44
C VAL A 136 -7.06 -12.89 10.36
N LYS A 137 -7.08 -11.69 9.77
CA LYS A 137 -8.06 -11.30 8.74
C LYS A 137 -7.46 -11.11 7.36
N ALA A 138 -6.16 -10.82 7.26
CA ALA A 138 -5.53 -10.57 5.98
C ALA A 138 -5.46 -11.82 5.09
N CYS A 139 -5.66 -11.58 3.80
CA CYS A 139 -5.36 -12.51 2.71
C CYS A 139 -4.28 -11.90 1.83
N SER A 140 -3.30 -12.69 1.42
CA SER A 140 -2.32 -12.33 0.40
C SER A 140 -2.91 -12.61 -0.99
N LEU A 141 -2.76 -11.67 -1.90
CA LEU A 141 -2.98 -11.93 -3.33
C LEU A 141 -1.74 -12.62 -3.88
N GLU A 142 -1.92 -13.81 -4.44
CA GLU A 142 -0.86 -14.63 -4.99
C GLU A 142 -0.66 -14.34 -6.50
N ASN A 143 0.48 -14.77 -7.05
CA ASN A 143 0.81 -14.56 -8.48
C ASN A 143 -0.12 -15.27 -9.48
N ASN A 144 -0.96 -16.17 -9.00
CA ASN A 144 -2.02 -16.83 -9.78
C ASN A 144 -3.37 -16.10 -9.73
N GLY A 145 -3.41 -14.89 -9.15
CA GLY A 145 -4.62 -14.08 -8.99
C GLY A 145 -5.57 -14.52 -7.87
N LYS A 146 -5.21 -15.51 -7.06
CA LYS A 146 -6.05 -16.01 -5.95
C LYS A 146 -5.64 -15.40 -4.63
N TYR A 147 -6.63 -15.12 -3.78
CA TYR A 147 -6.41 -14.70 -2.41
C TYR A 147 -6.24 -15.91 -1.49
N LYS A 148 -5.16 -15.91 -0.71
CA LYS A 148 -4.85 -16.94 0.28
C LYS A 148 -4.79 -16.33 1.67
N ARG A 149 -5.50 -16.92 2.62
CA ARG A 149 -5.46 -16.50 4.02
C ARG A 149 -4.03 -16.62 4.57
N ILE A 150 -3.55 -15.55 5.18
CA ILE A 150 -2.26 -15.56 5.86
C ILE A 150 -2.38 -16.41 7.13
N LYS A 151 -1.54 -17.45 7.21
CA LYS A 151 -1.39 -18.30 8.41
C LYS A 151 0.09 -18.40 8.69
N ASN A 152 0.52 -17.93 9.82
CA ASN A 152 1.90 -18.10 10.29
C ASN A 152 1.90 -18.41 11.79
N LYS A 153 3.08 -18.77 12.32
CA LYS A 153 3.25 -19.14 13.74
C LYS A 153 3.51 -17.90 14.64
N ASN A 154 3.46 -16.70 14.07
CA ASN A 154 3.65 -15.48 14.83
C ASN A 154 2.46 -15.24 15.77
N ARG A 155 2.66 -14.39 16.78
CA ARG A 155 1.57 -13.92 17.64
C ARG A 155 0.43 -13.38 16.78
N GLU A 156 -0.79 -13.75 17.11
CA GLU A 156 -1.99 -13.27 16.41
C GLU A 156 -2.06 -11.74 16.41
N MET A 157 -2.21 -11.18 15.23
CA MET A 157 -2.43 -9.76 14.99
C MET A 157 -3.68 -9.61 14.12
N ASN A 158 -4.75 -9.09 14.71
CA ASN A 158 -5.94 -8.60 14.03
C ASN A 158 -5.88 -7.08 14.07
N SER A 159 -5.56 -6.44 12.97
CA SER A 159 -5.34 -5.00 12.92
C SER A 159 -6.57 -4.19 13.36
N GLN A 160 -7.76 -4.61 12.96
CA GLN A 160 -9.01 -3.92 13.34
C GLN A 160 -9.29 -4.01 14.84
N GLU A 161 -9.11 -5.19 15.45
CA GLU A 161 -9.29 -5.37 16.89
C GLU A 161 -8.18 -4.67 17.68
N TYR A 162 -6.98 -4.61 17.12
CA TYR A 162 -5.89 -3.84 17.72
C TYR A 162 -6.21 -2.36 17.80
N PHE A 163 -6.68 -1.74 16.72
CA PHE A 163 -7.06 -0.32 16.68
C PHE A 163 -8.27 -0.02 17.57
N PHE A 164 -9.22 -0.96 17.67
CA PHE A 164 -10.37 -0.80 18.55
C PHE A 164 -9.99 -0.79 20.04
N LYS A 165 -8.98 -1.58 20.43
CA LYS A 165 -8.55 -1.73 21.84
C LYS A 165 -7.46 -0.77 22.26
N ASN A 166 -6.71 -0.23 21.32
CA ASN A 166 -5.53 0.59 21.61
C ASN A 166 -5.58 1.89 20.83
N ASP A 167 -5.36 3.00 21.52
CA ASP A 167 -4.98 4.22 20.82
C ASP A 167 -3.64 3.99 20.13
N VAL A 168 -3.59 4.32 18.84
CA VAL A 168 -2.31 4.33 18.11
C VAL A 168 -1.52 5.53 18.61
N LYS A 169 -0.56 5.27 19.50
CA LYS A 169 0.31 6.30 20.07
C LYS A 169 1.37 6.74 19.10
#